data_73dfa1ee02c82ce5c62b9394aede3b42
#
_entry.id   73dfa1ee02c82ce5c62b9394aede3b42
#
_cell.length_a   1.000
_cell.length_b   1.000
_cell.length_c   1.000
_cell.angle_alpha   90.00
_cell.angle_beta   90.00
_cell.angle_gamma   90.00
#
_symmetry.space_group_name_H-M   'P 1'
#
loop_
_entity.id
_entity.type
_entity.pdbx_description
1 polymer ?
#
loop_
_entity_poly.entity_id
_entity_poly.type
_entity_poly.pdbx_seq_one_letter_code
_entity_poly.pdbx_strand_id
1 'polypeptide(L)'
;MSADPAAATRPRNRKQLIVEAAGRVFSERGYHAASMEQIAAGVGISAAALYRHFPNKYALFAECADLMADRLVTSLDEVPSGAGLADVLGAVTRVTVAHRASGGVYRWEARYLNSEDRRHLRTKFGHVVGRVDEAVQREYPLPDEQLRAAAALGAIGSIAMHHTSIAQRRADELLLASALRVAATDPAATRSGTRTVELPAQPVPRTRRAEILAAAIPLFARDGFASVTNGQIAEAVGLAPSALYRHYPGKVDILAAACLQAAGLLAQGVDRSLHEVSGPHDAVVALAVTYVAYSFEYTALNSVAEAEVAGLPADLRRPVVLAQREHIAVWEEQLRLARPELDPRQARVLVHAGFGVAVEAGRALRWQDSPAHRDAVTALVVGALGL
;
A
#
# COMPACT_ATOMS: atom_id res chain seq x y z
N MET A 1 55.19 22.87 7.35
CA MET A 1 53.84 23.45 7.38
C MET A 1 52.87 22.37 6.93
N SER A 2 52.30 21.67 7.92
CA SER A 2 51.38 20.58 7.67
C SER A 2 49.96 21.15 7.69
N ALA A 3 49.21 21.00 6.58
CA ALA A 3 47.84 21.49 6.50
C ALA A 3 46.93 20.56 7.31
N ASP A 4 46.24 21.16 8.23
CA ASP A 4 45.19 20.56 9.06
C ASP A 4 44.04 20.08 8.19
N PRO A 5 43.57 18.81 8.24
CA PRO A 5 42.42 18.40 7.44
C PRO A 5 41.15 19.05 8.01
N ALA A 6 40.51 19.88 7.19
CA ALA A 6 39.31 20.60 7.48
C ALA A 6 38.29 19.73 8.23
N ALA A 7 38.01 20.12 9.46
CA ALA A 7 36.94 19.56 10.27
C ALA A 7 35.61 19.69 9.51
N ALA A 8 35.08 18.58 9.03
CA ALA A 8 33.79 18.52 8.37
C ALA A 8 32.74 19.14 9.31
N THR A 9 32.24 20.30 8.93
CA THR A 9 31.19 21.04 9.67
C THR A 9 30.01 20.11 9.90
N ARG A 10 29.70 19.78 11.17
CA ARG A 10 28.55 18.94 11.54
C ARG A 10 27.27 19.56 10.98
N PRO A 11 26.54 18.93 10.06
CA PRO A 11 25.28 19.47 9.54
C PRO A 11 24.32 19.73 10.70
N ARG A 12 23.75 20.92 10.80
CA ARG A 12 22.73 21.28 11.79
C ARG A 12 21.50 20.38 11.76
N ASN A 13 21.38 19.51 10.73
CA ASN A 13 20.21 18.66 10.45
C ASN A 13 20.52 17.16 10.46
N ARG A 14 21.53 16.70 11.24
CA ARG A 14 21.97 15.30 11.23
C ARG A 14 20.85 14.31 11.61
N LYS A 15 20.01 14.66 12.62
CA LYS A 15 18.88 13.81 13.03
C LYS A 15 17.92 13.58 11.85
N GLN A 16 17.57 14.62 11.11
CA GLN A 16 16.69 14.51 9.95
C GLN A 16 17.31 13.68 8.83
N LEU A 17 18.59 13.83 8.53
CA LEU A 17 19.29 13.01 7.53
C LEU A 17 19.26 11.51 7.90
N ILE A 18 19.40 11.20 9.18
CA ILE A 18 19.29 9.83 9.70
C ILE A 18 17.87 9.29 9.47
N VAL A 19 16.83 10.07 9.82
CA VAL A 19 15.43 9.66 9.66
C VAL A 19 15.09 9.44 8.18
N GLU A 20 15.54 10.31 7.28
CA GLU A 20 15.33 10.16 5.83
C GLU A 20 16.03 8.92 5.26
N ALA A 21 17.27 8.65 5.66
CA ALA A 21 17.97 7.44 5.26
C ALA A 21 17.30 6.18 5.82
N ALA A 22 16.89 6.22 7.09
CA ALA A 22 16.16 5.13 7.72
C ALA A 22 14.82 4.85 7.01
N GLY A 23 14.07 5.90 6.67
CA GLY A 23 12.82 5.78 5.92
C GLY A 23 13.01 5.04 4.59
N ARG A 24 14.08 5.34 3.84
CA ARG A 24 14.42 4.60 2.61
C ARG A 24 14.73 3.12 2.88
N VAL A 25 15.56 2.83 3.88
CA VAL A 25 15.93 1.45 4.23
C VAL A 25 14.70 0.65 4.69
N PHE A 26 13.83 1.25 5.51
CA PHE A 26 12.59 0.61 5.94
C PHE A 26 11.62 0.38 4.76
N SER A 27 11.48 1.34 3.84
CA SER A 27 10.63 1.19 2.66
C SER A 27 11.13 0.10 1.70
N GLU A 28 12.45 -0.06 1.55
CA GLU A 28 13.06 -1.04 0.63
C GLU A 28 13.09 -2.46 1.20
N ARG A 29 13.29 -2.61 2.51
CA ARG A 29 13.59 -3.90 3.17
C ARG A 29 12.53 -4.37 4.14
N GLY A 30 11.61 -3.49 4.52
CA GLY A 30 10.70 -3.71 5.64
C GLY A 30 11.36 -3.51 7.00
N TYR A 31 10.53 -3.31 8.03
CA TYR A 31 11.00 -3.07 9.41
C TYR A 31 11.92 -4.17 9.94
N HIS A 32 11.55 -5.45 9.76
CA HIS A 32 12.30 -6.55 10.35
C HIS A 32 13.67 -6.77 9.71
N ALA A 33 13.76 -6.70 8.38
CA ALA A 33 15.00 -6.95 7.63
C ALA A 33 15.97 -5.76 7.65
N ALA A 34 15.51 -4.55 7.97
CA ALA A 34 16.35 -3.38 8.13
C ALA A 34 17.22 -3.48 9.40
N SER A 35 18.51 -3.11 9.32
CA SER A 35 19.42 -3.06 10.48
C SER A 35 19.92 -1.64 10.75
N MET A 36 20.28 -1.37 12.03
CA MET A 36 20.85 -0.09 12.45
C MET A 36 22.20 0.18 11.77
N GLU A 37 22.97 -0.87 11.49
CA GLU A 37 24.27 -0.79 10.80
C GLU A 37 24.10 -0.33 9.36
N GLN A 38 23.11 -0.86 8.65
CA GLN A 38 22.80 -0.47 7.27
C GLN A 38 22.31 0.98 7.18
N ILE A 39 21.48 1.41 8.14
CA ILE A 39 21.01 2.79 8.21
C ILE A 39 22.18 3.73 8.50
N ALA A 40 23.05 3.38 9.46
CA ALA A 40 24.24 4.16 9.80
C ALA A 40 25.19 4.31 8.59
N ALA A 41 25.43 3.21 7.87
CA ALA A 41 26.23 3.22 6.64
C ALA A 41 25.62 4.14 5.56
N GLY A 42 24.29 4.17 5.42
CA GLY A 42 23.59 5.03 4.47
C GLY A 42 23.74 6.54 4.71
N VAL A 43 24.15 6.95 5.91
CA VAL A 43 24.43 8.36 6.28
C VAL A 43 25.91 8.61 6.62
N GLY A 44 26.79 7.63 6.38
CA GLY A 44 28.22 7.75 6.61
C GLY A 44 28.61 7.92 8.07
N ILE A 45 27.90 7.26 9.00
CA ILE A 45 28.20 7.28 10.43
C ILE A 45 28.37 5.84 10.97
N SER A 46 29.01 5.71 12.15
CA SER A 46 29.05 4.41 12.83
C SER A 46 27.69 4.08 13.48
N ALA A 47 27.39 2.78 13.66
CA ALA A 47 26.23 2.33 14.42
C ALA A 47 26.19 2.93 15.84
N ALA A 48 27.35 3.02 16.51
CA ALA A 48 27.46 3.66 17.83
C ALA A 48 27.06 5.16 17.80
N ALA A 49 27.36 5.86 16.70
CA ALA A 49 26.91 7.23 16.52
C ALA A 49 25.38 7.32 16.29
N LEU A 50 24.81 6.35 15.59
CA LEU A 50 23.36 6.27 15.36
C LEU A 50 22.62 6.02 16.70
N TYR A 51 23.11 5.13 17.55
CA TYR A 51 22.52 4.84 18.87
C TYR A 51 22.55 6.05 19.83
N ARG A 52 23.42 7.05 19.61
CA ARG A 52 23.35 8.33 20.35
C ARG A 52 22.17 9.21 19.96
N HIS A 53 21.62 9.04 18.76
CA HIS A 53 20.46 9.78 18.28
C HIS A 53 19.15 9.02 18.53
N PHE A 54 19.17 7.70 18.42
CA PHE A 54 18.01 6.83 18.56
C PHE A 54 18.37 5.61 19.42
N PRO A 55 17.69 5.38 20.55
CA PRO A 55 18.06 4.33 21.51
C PRO A 55 17.89 2.92 20.93
N ASN A 56 17.04 2.75 19.93
CA ASN A 56 16.79 1.47 19.26
C ASN A 56 16.16 1.67 17.87
N LYS A 57 16.04 0.58 17.13
CA LYS A 57 15.44 0.56 15.79
C LYS A 57 13.96 1.03 15.80
N TYR A 58 13.22 0.67 16.84
CA TYR A 58 11.82 1.06 16.99
C TYR A 58 11.65 2.59 17.09
N ALA A 59 12.42 3.26 17.94
CA ALA A 59 12.34 4.71 18.10
C ALA A 59 12.65 5.45 16.78
N LEU A 60 13.62 4.94 16.01
CA LEU A 60 13.93 5.50 14.69
C LEU A 60 12.80 5.26 13.68
N PHE A 61 12.20 4.08 13.73
CA PHE A 61 11.07 3.72 12.85
C PHE A 61 9.83 4.58 13.14
N ALA A 62 9.46 4.75 14.41
CA ALA A 62 8.35 5.60 14.82
C ALA A 62 8.56 7.06 14.37
N GLU A 63 9.78 7.59 14.51
CA GLU A 63 10.13 8.93 14.03
C GLU A 63 10.03 9.06 12.50
N CYS A 64 10.39 8.01 11.74
CA CYS A 64 10.23 8.01 10.27
C CYS A 64 8.76 8.12 9.87
N ALA A 65 7.88 7.37 10.53
CA ALA A 65 6.44 7.39 10.27
C ALA A 65 5.84 8.75 10.66
N ASP A 66 6.24 9.28 11.80
CA ASP A 66 5.76 10.56 12.32
C ASP A 66 6.19 11.75 11.45
N LEU A 67 7.45 11.77 11.01
CA LEU A 67 7.97 12.83 10.13
C LEU A 67 7.16 12.95 8.81
N MET A 68 6.73 11.82 8.23
CA MET A 68 5.92 11.89 7.00
C MET A 68 4.53 12.45 7.28
N ALA A 69 3.92 12.07 8.39
CA ALA A 69 2.63 12.62 8.82
C ALA A 69 2.73 14.12 9.09
N ASP A 70 3.78 14.57 9.78
CA ASP A 70 4.03 16.00 10.03
C ASP A 70 4.18 16.82 8.74
N ARG A 71 4.91 16.29 7.76
CA ARG A 71 5.07 16.96 6.46
C ARG A 71 3.72 17.13 5.75
N LEU A 72 2.85 16.14 5.81
CA LEU A 72 1.51 16.21 5.22
C LEU A 72 0.65 17.25 5.95
N VAL A 73 0.62 17.21 7.29
CA VAL A 73 -0.11 18.18 8.11
C VAL A 73 0.39 19.60 7.83
N THR A 74 1.70 19.82 7.92
CA THR A 74 2.30 21.14 7.67
C THR A 74 1.97 21.67 6.28
N SER A 75 2.05 20.81 5.25
CA SER A 75 1.74 21.22 3.87
C SER A 75 0.29 21.63 3.68
N LEU A 76 -0.63 21.05 4.44
CA LEU A 76 -2.05 21.41 4.43
C LEU A 76 -2.36 22.66 5.27
N ASP A 77 -1.63 22.84 6.37
CA ASP A 77 -1.77 24.04 7.22
C ASP A 77 -1.29 25.32 6.50
N GLU A 78 -0.35 25.18 5.57
CA GLU A 78 0.11 26.26 4.68
C GLU A 78 -0.93 26.63 3.60
N VAL A 79 -1.91 25.76 3.32
CA VAL A 79 -2.98 26.01 2.35
C VAL A 79 -4.13 26.77 3.04
N PRO A 80 -4.57 27.93 2.51
CA PRO A 80 -5.67 28.68 3.08
C PRO A 80 -6.94 27.85 3.26
N SER A 81 -7.70 28.06 4.34
CA SER A 81 -8.91 27.28 4.66
C SER A 81 -10.00 27.35 3.58
N GLY A 82 -10.02 28.39 2.74
CA GLY A 82 -10.94 28.55 1.63
C GLY A 82 -10.40 28.10 0.27
N ALA A 83 -9.19 27.54 0.20
CA ALA A 83 -8.57 27.14 -1.05
C ALA A 83 -9.37 26.06 -1.79
N GLY A 84 -9.24 26.02 -3.12
CA GLY A 84 -9.89 25.03 -3.97
C GLY A 84 -9.34 23.62 -3.74
N LEU A 85 -10.12 22.63 -4.14
CA LEU A 85 -9.73 21.21 -4.02
C LEU A 85 -8.39 20.92 -4.70
N ALA A 86 -8.13 21.52 -5.86
CA ALA A 86 -6.87 21.34 -6.60
C ALA A 86 -5.65 21.82 -5.80
N ASP A 87 -5.77 22.90 -5.02
CA ASP A 87 -4.68 23.41 -4.18
C ASP A 87 -4.41 22.48 -3.01
N VAL A 88 -5.47 22.00 -2.35
CA VAL A 88 -5.40 21.05 -1.21
C VAL A 88 -4.77 19.73 -1.64
N LEU A 89 -5.29 19.09 -2.69
CA LEU A 89 -4.72 17.85 -3.23
C LEU A 89 -3.32 18.06 -3.82
N GLY A 90 -3.08 19.24 -4.41
CA GLY A 90 -1.76 19.61 -4.94
C GLY A 90 -0.69 19.70 -3.86
N ALA A 91 -1.02 20.25 -2.68
CA ALA A 91 -0.10 20.29 -1.54
C ALA A 91 0.29 18.88 -1.07
N VAL A 92 -0.70 18.00 -0.86
CA VAL A 92 -0.47 16.60 -0.50
C VAL A 92 0.36 15.87 -1.56
N THR A 93 0.03 16.06 -2.84
CA THR A 93 0.72 15.40 -3.96
C THR A 93 2.19 15.77 -4.00
N ARG A 94 2.52 17.06 -3.95
CA ARG A 94 3.92 17.55 -3.97
C ARG A 94 4.75 16.93 -2.84
N VAL A 95 4.23 16.92 -1.62
CA VAL A 95 4.94 16.34 -0.46
C VAL A 95 5.13 14.83 -0.64
N THR A 96 4.08 14.11 -1.05
CA THR A 96 4.13 12.66 -1.20
C THR A 96 5.10 12.25 -2.32
N VAL A 97 5.08 12.91 -3.46
CA VAL A 97 5.98 12.60 -4.58
C VAL A 97 7.43 12.98 -4.26
N ALA A 98 7.67 14.12 -3.61
CA ALA A 98 9.01 14.55 -3.18
C ALA A 98 9.66 13.54 -2.21
N HIS A 99 8.86 12.92 -1.35
CA HIS A 99 9.32 11.98 -0.32
C HIS A 99 8.97 10.51 -0.61
N ARG A 100 8.62 10.16 -1.87
CA ARG A 100 8.17 8.81 -2.26
C ARG A 100 9.12 7.69 -1.83
N ALA A 101 10.43 7.94 -1.80
CA ALA A 101 11.42 6.94 -1.41
C ALA A 101 11.38 6.54 0.08
N SER A 102 10.77 7.34 0.93
CA SER A 102 10.62 7.10 2.37
C SER A 102 9.17 7.02 2.84
N GLY A 103 8.22 7.38 1.96
CA GLY A 103 6.79 7.51 2.30
C GLY A 103 6.04 6.19 2.51
N GLY A 104 6.60 5.04 2.09
CA GLY A 104 5.95 3.74 2.23
C GLY A 104 5.85 3.22 3.66
N VAL A 105 6.71 3.72 4.55
CA VAL A 105 6.85 3.21 5.93
C VAL A 105 5.54 3.22 6.72
N TYR A 106 4.74 4.28 6.63
CA TYR A 106 3.52 4.40 7.43
C TYR A 106 2.34 3.56 6.91
N ARG A 107 2.32 3.20 5.62
CA ARG A 107 1.17 2.50 5.01
C ARG A 107 1.11 1.02 5.37
N TRP A 108 2.27 0.36 5.32
CA TRP A 108 2.35 -1.09 5.48
C TRP A 108 2.89 -1.49 6.85
N GLU A 109 3.73 -0.66 7.42
CA GLU A 109 4.49 -0.95 8.61
C GLU A 109 3.86 -0.36 9.89
N ALA A 110 2.80 0.46 9.78
CA ALA A 110 2.10 1.06 10.94
C ALA A 110 1.62 0.01 11.97
N ARG A 111 1.44 -1.24 11.56
CA ARG A 111 1.12 -2.37 12.46
C ARG A 111 2.24 -2.68 13.47
N TYR A 112 3.49 -2.34 13.16
CA TYR A 112 4.63 -2.52 14.07
C TYR A 112 4.73 -1.42 15.11
N LEU A 113 3.98 -0.34 14.97
CA LEU A 113 3.88 0.70 15.98
C LEU A 113 3.09 0.20 17.19
N ASN A 114 3.51 0.62 18.38
CA ASN A 114 2.75 0.41 19.60
C ASN A 114 1.40 1.14 19.55
N SER A 115 0.55 0.93 20.53
CA SER A 115 -0.80 1.51 20.56
C SER A 115 -0.81 3.04 20.68
N GLU A 116 0.19 3.62 21.34
CA GLU A 116 0.31 5.07 21.56
C GLU A 116 0.75 5.77 20.26
N ASP A 117 1.86 5.36 19.66
CA ASP A 117 2.36 5.91 18.40
C ASP A 117 1.35 5.72 17.26
N ARG A 118 0.67 4.57 17.24
CA ARG A 118 -0.40 4.31 16.26
C ARG A 118 -1.59 5.25 16.45
N ARG A 119 -1.95 5.59 17.69
CA ARG A 119 -3.03 6.54 17.98
C ARG A 119 -2.62 7.95 17.56
N HIS A 120 -1.38 8.35 17.86
CA HIS A 120 -0.82 9.64 17.47
C HIS A 120 -0.84 9.83 15.95
N LEU A 121 -0.31 8.87 15.20
CA LEU A 121 -0.36 8.89 13.73
C LEU A 121 -1.78 8.92 13.19
N ARG A 122 -2.70 8.14 13.78
CA ARG A 122 -4.11 8.14 13.36
C ARG A 122 -4.76 9.50 13.50
N THR A 123 -4.42 10.25 14.55
CA THR A 123 -4.91 11.63 14.73
C THR A 123 -4.40 12.55 13.63
N LYS A 124 -3.11 12.48 13.28
CA LYS A 124 -2.52 13.29 12.19
C LYS A 124 -3.14 12.96 10.84
N PHE A 125 -3.27 11.66 10.50
CA PHE A 125 -3.93 11.25 9.27
C PHE A 125 -5.41 11.57 9.23
N GLY A 126 -6.11 11.52 10.38
CA GLY A 126 -7.49 11.97 10.50
C GLY A 126 -7.63 13.46 10.16
N HIS A 127 -6.68 14.29 10.60
CA HIS A 127 -6.63 15.70 10.21
C HIS A 127 -6.43 15.87 8.69
N VAL A 128 -5.49 15.13 8.09
CA VAL A 128 -5.25 15.16 6.63
C VAL A 128 -6.50 14.75 5.85
N VAL A 129 -7.14 13.65 6.23
CA VAL A 129 -8.39 13.20 5.59
C VAL A 129 -9.49 14.23 5.74
N GLY A 130 -9.69 14.80 6.96
CA GLY A 130 -10.70 15.82 7.22
C GLY A 130 -10.52 17.09 6.38
N ARG A 131 -9.28 17.58 6.25
CA ARG A 131 -8.97 18.75 5.41
C ARG A 131 -9.24 18.51 3.92
N VAL A 132 -8.92 17.30 3.43
CA VAL A 132 -9.23 16.91 2.04
C VAL A 132 -10.73 16.77 1.86
N ASP A 133 -11.43 16.13 2.80
CA ASP A 133 -12.88 15.93 2.75
C ASP A 133 -13.64 17.26 2.74
N GLU A 134 -13.27 18.22 3.60
CA GLU A 134 -13.84 19.57 3.58
C GLU A 134 -13.75 20.22 2.20
N ALA A 135 -12.63 20.04 1.50
CA ALA A 135 -12.45 20.57 0.15
C ALA A 135 -13.28 19.80 -0.89
N VAL A 136 -13.34 18.46 -0.77
CA VAL A 136 -14.16 17.60 -1.63
C VAL A 136 -15.63 17.93 -1.48
N GLN A 137 -16.16 18.03 -0.25
CA GLN A 137 -17.56 18.31 0.01
C GLN A 137 -17.98 19.72 -0.42
N ARG A 138 -17.03 20.68 -0.40
CA ARG A 138 -17.30 22.04 -0.87
C ARG A 138 -17.50 22.11 -2.39
N GLU A 139 -16.71 21.34 -3.14
CA GLU A 139 -16.75 21.34 -4.61
C GLU A 139 -17.75 20.31 -5.17
N TYR A 140 -17.83 19.16 -4.52
CA TYR A 140 -18.70 18.03 -4.91
C TYR A 140 -19.47 17.51 -3.68
N PRO A 141 -20.54 18.18 -3.24
CA PRO A 141 -21.27 17.79 -2.03
C PRO A 141 -22.02 16.45 -2.21
N LEU A 142 -21.57 15.40 -1.54
CA LEU A 142 -22.21 14.08 -1.53
C LEU A 142 -22.01 13.42 -0.14
N PRO A 143 -23.03 12.72 0.39
CA PRO A 143 -22.92 12.04 1.68
C PRO A 143 -22.15 10.72 1.54
N ASP A 144 -20.83 10.75 1.60
CA ASP A 144 -19.97 9.59 1.39
C ASP A 144 -19.00 9.26 2.55
N GLU A 145 -19.22 9.85 3.73
CA GLU A 145 -18.46 9.57 4.95
C GLU A 145 -16.93 9.59 4.74
N GLN A 146 -16.42 10.59 4.00
CA GLN A 146 -14.99 10.76 3.67
C GLN A 146 -14.43 9.69 2.70
N LEU A 147 -15.26 8.89 2.08
CA LEU A 147 -14.83 7.81 1.19
C LEU A 147 -13.98 8.33 0.01
N ARG A 148 -14.45 9.39 -0.66
CA ARG A 148 -13.73 10.01 -1.79
C ARG A 148 -12.42 10.66 -1.36
N ALA A 149 -12.40 11.30 -0.19
CA ALA A 149 -11.20 11.89 0.37
C ALA A 149 -10.14 10.81 0.66
N ALA A 150 -10.52 9.71 1.32
CA ALA A 150 -9.64 8.59 1.59
C ALA A 150 -9.14 7.95 0.28
N ALA A 151 -10.01 7.74 -0.71
CA ALA A 151 -9.68 7.19 -2.01
C ALA A 151 -8.70 8.09 -2.80
N ALA A 152 -8.94 9.41 -2.82
CA ALA A 152 -8.04 10.38 -3.47
C ALA A 152 -6.65 10.39 -2.84
N LEU A 153 -6.57 10.34 -1.51
CA LEU A 153 -5.30 10.16 -0.78
C LEU A 153 -4.66 8.81 -1.08
N GLY A 154 -5.48 7.77 -1.33
CA GLY A 154 -5.04 6.47 -1.80
C GLY A 154 -4.33 6.53 -3.15
N ALA A 155 -4.92 7.23 -4.12
CA ALA A 155 -4.31 7.46 -5.43
C ALA A 155 -2.95 8.15 -5.31
N ILE A 156 -2.88 9.26 -4.57
CA ILE A 156 -1.64 10.03 -4.36
C ILE A 156 -0.58 9.17 -3.66
N GLY A 157 -0.95 8.51 -2.56
CA GLY A 157 -0.03 7.73 -1.74
C GLY A 157 0.54 6.49 -2.43
N SER A 158 -0.07 6.03 -3.54
CA SER A 158 0.37 4.88 -4.30
C SER A 158 1.81 5.00 -4.81
N ILE A 159 2.30 6.23 -5.08
CA ILE A 159 3.65 6.47 -5.60
C ILE A 159 4.76 5.99 -4.66
N ALA A 160 4.47 5.88 -3.37
CA ALA A 160 5.40 5.34 -2.38
C ALA A 160 5.47 3.80 -2.37
N MET A 161 4.58 3.13 -3.12
CA MET A 161 4.43 1.67 -3.13
C MET A 161 5.17 0.99 -4.28
N HIS A 162 5.70 1.74 -5.23
CA HIS A 162 6.37 1.21 -6.40
C HIS A 162 7.56 2.06 -6.84
N HIS A 163 8.50 1.44 -7.57
CA HIS A 163 9.72 2.10 -8.02
C HIS A 163 9.66 2.47 -9.52
N THR A 164 8.55 3.04 -9.99
CA THR A 164 8.46 3.50 -11.38
C THR A 164 9.35 4.71 -11.58
N SER A 165 10.30 4.60 -12.53
CA SER A 165 11.16 5.72 -12.90
C SER A 165 10.38 6.72 -13.75
N ILE A 166 9.91 7.80 -13.13
CA ILE A 166 9.16 8.90 -13.75
C ILE A 166 9.66 10.23 -13.18
N ALA A 167 9.69 11.26 -14.02
CA ALA A 167 10.04 12.61 -13.58
C ALA A 167 9.05 13.11 -12.53
N GLN A 168 9.55 13.79 -11.48
CA GLN A 168 8.74 14.26 -10.36
C GLN A 168 7.53 15.07 -10.84
N ARG A 169 7.75 16.09 -11.65
CA ARG A 169 6.68 16.94 -12.21
C ARG A 169 5.59 16.11 -12.90
N ARG A 170 5.98 15.08 -13.67
CA ARG A 170 5.01 14.24 -14.37
C ARG A 170 4.22 13.33 -13.41
N ALA A 171 4.87 12.84 -12.35
CA ALA A 171 4.19 12.12 -11.30
C ALA A 171 3.19 13.01 -10.57
N ASP A 172 3.58 14.25 -10.22
CA ASP A 172 2.70 15.24 -9.60
C ASP A 172 1.46 15.50 -10.45
N GLU A 173 1.64 15.77 -11.76
CA GLU A 173 0.54 16.03 -12.71
C GLU A 173 -0.43 14.83 -12.81
N LEU A 174 0.10 13.61 -12.95
CA LEU A 174 -0.72 12.40 -13.10
C LEU A 174 -1.51 12.07 -11.85
N LEU A 175 -0.86 12.12 -10.69
CA LEU A 175 -1.49 11.76 -9.41
C LEU A 175 -2.50 12.82 -8.96
N LEU A 176 -2.20 14.10 -9.14
CA LEU A 176 -3.16 15.17 -8.89
C LEU A 176 -4.40 15.01 -9.78
N ALA A 177 -4.21 14.80 -11.09
CA ALA A 177 -5.32 14.58 -12.01
C ALA A 177 -6.13 13.33 -11.65
N SER A 178 -5.47 12.24 -11.23
CA SER A 178 -6.15 11.02 -10.75
C SER A 178 -6.97 11.31 -9.48
N ALA A 179 -6.39 11.97 -8.49
CA ALA A 179 -7.06 12.30 -7.23
C ALA A 179 -8.27 13.24 -7.44
N LEU A 180 -8.15 14.23 -8.33
CA LEU A 180 -9.27 15.11 -8.70
C LEU A 180 -10.42 14.34 -9.35
N ARG A 181 -10.13 13.38 -10.24
CA ARG A 181 -11.18 12.52 -10.83
C ARG A 181 -11.85 11.65 -9.76
N VAL A 182 -11.10 11.08 -8.85
CA VAL A 182 -11.66 10.31 -7.72
C VAL A 182 -12.58 11.18 -6.88
N ALA A 183 -12.17 12.39 -6.54
CA ALA A 183 -12.98 13.32 -5.76
C ALA A 183 -14.28 13.74 -6.46
N ALA A 184 -14.25 13.85 -7.79
CA ALA A 184 -15.42 14.19 -8.61
C ALA A 184 -16.33 12.97 -8.91
N THR A 185 -15.87 11.74 -8.66
CA THR A 185 -16.66 10.52 -8.90
C THR A 185 -17.79 10.42 -7.88
N ASP A 186 -19.02 10.20 -8.34
CA ASP A 186 -20.12 9.79 -7.47
C ASP A 186 -20.04 8.27 -7.22
N PRO A 187 -19.73 7.84 -5.98
CA PRO A 187 -19.62 6.41 -5.66
C PRO A 187 -20.95 5.67 -5.70
N ALA A 188 -22.08 6.39 -5.62
CA ALA A 188 -23.42 5.83 -5.70
C ALA A 188 -23.97 5.78 -7.14
N ALA A 189 -23.30 6.41 -8.10
CA ALA A 189 -23.72 6.36 -9.49
C ALA A 189 -23.61 4.92 -10.01
N THR A 190 -24.76 4.25 -10.06
CA THR A 190 -24.86 2.89 -10.59
C THR A 190 -24.47 2.91 -12.06
N ARG A 191 -23.31 2.36 -12.41
CA ARG A 191 -22.97 2.07 -13.80
C ARG A 191 -23.85 0.90 -14.24
N SER A 192 -24.87 1.20 -15.08
CA SER A 192 -25.68 0.15 -15.68
C SER A 192 -24.78 -0.87 -16.37
N GLY A 193 -24.77 -2.10 -15.88
CA GLY A 193 -23.95 -3.18 -16.41
C GLY A 193 -22.74 -3.58 -15.58
N THR A 194 -22.60 -3.12 -14.33
CA THR A 194 -21.56 -3.65 -13.43
C THR A 194 -21.78 -5.16 -13.28
N ARG A 195 -20.93 -5.94 -13.96
CA ARG A 195 -21.00 -7.41 -13.92
C ARG A 195 -20.58 -7.89 -12.55
N THR A 196 -21.37 -8.78 -11.97
CA THR A 196 -20.94 -9.55 -10.82
C THR A 196 -19.86 -10.53 -11.29
N VAL A 197 -18.63 -10.36 -10.84
CA VAL A 197 -17.55 -11.32 -11.11
C VAL A 197 -17.63 -12.44 -10.09
N GLU A 198 -17.76 -13.67 -10.57
CA GLU A 198 -17.64 -14.85 -9.74
C GLU A 198 -16.14 -15.16 -9.56
N LEU A 199 -15.65 -14.90 -8.36
CA LEU A 199 -14.26 -15.21 -8.01
C LEU A 199 -14.03 -16.71 -7.88
N PRO A 200 -12.80 -17.21 -8.15
CA PRO A 200 -12.46 -18.59 -7.88
C PRO A 200 -12.55 -18.86 -6.37
N ALA A 201 -13.33 -19.85 -5.98
CA ALA A 201 -13.46 -20.22 -4.57
C ALA A 201 -12.09 -20.58 -3.97
N GLN A 202 -11.88 -20.22 -2.70
CA GLN A 202 -10.70 -20.69 -1.97
C GLN A 202 -10.69 -22.22 -1.94
N PRO A 203 -9.50 -22.85 -2.14
CA PRO A 203 -9.41 -24.30 -2.08
C PRO A 203 -9.90 -24.85 -0.73
N VAL A 204 -10.82 -25.81 -0.75
CA VAL A 204 -11.22 -26.50 0.47
C VAL A 204 -10.01 -27.31 0.97
N PRO A 205 -9.57 -27.14 2.22
CA PRO A 205 -8.43 -27.84 2.76
C PRO A 205 -8.71 -29.35 2.82
N ARG A 206 -8.02 -30.15 1.99
CA ARG A 206 -8.15 -31.61 1.95
C ARG A 206 -6.89 -32.34 2.45
N THR A 207 -5.87 -31.60 2.80
CA THR A 207 -4.60 -32.12 3.31
C THR A 207 -4.16 -31.31 4.51
N ARG A 208 -3.38 -31.94 5.41
CA ARG A 208 -2.82 -31.23 6.57
C ARG A 208 -2.03 -29.98 6.18
N ARG A 209 -1.32 -30.03 5.07
CA ARG A 209 -0.61 -28.85 4.55
C ARG A 209 -1.58 -27.70 4.21
N ALA A 210 -2.71 -27.99 3.58
CA ALA A 210 -3.73 -26.99 3.26
C ALA A 210 -4.48 -26.49 4.51
N GLU A 211 -4.74 -27.36 5.49
CA GLU A 211 -5.35 -26.97 6.77
C GLU A 211 -4.44 -26.00 7.55
N ILE A 212 -3.14 -26.28 7.62
CA ILE A 212 -2.16 -25.40 8.24
C ILE A 212 -2.14 -24.02 7.56
N LEU A 213 -2.13 -23.98 6.23
CA LEU A 213 -2.16 -22.73 5.48
C LEU A 213 -3.44 -21.94 5.75
N ALA A 214 -4.59 -22.59 5.67
CA ALA A 214 -5.89 -21.97 5.91
C ALA A 214 -6.02 -21.39 7.35
N ALA A 215 -5.44 -22.06 8.34
CA ALA A 215 -5.42 -21.60 9.73
C ALA A 215 -4.41 -20.46 9.96
N ALA A 216 -3.29 -20.45 9.25
CA ALA A 216 -2.23 -19.44 9.42
C ALA A 216 -2.62 -18.07 8.85
N ILE A 217 -3.37 -18.02 7.74
CA ILE A 217 -3.76 -16.77 7.07
C ILE A 217 -4.50 -15.81 8.01
N PRO A 218 -5.59 -16.18 8.70
CA PRO A 218 -6.28 -15.28 9.61
C PRO A 218 -5.42 -14.89 10.83
N LEU A 219 -4.53 -15.77 11.29
CA LEU A 219 -3.58 -15.44 12.36
C LEU A 219 -2.60 -14.35 11.90
N PHE A 220 -1.99 -14.51 10.72
CA PHE A 220 -1.08 -13.51 10.15
C PHE A 220 -1.78 -12.17 9.88
N ALA A 221 -3.02 -12.20 9.40
CA ALA A 221 -3.78 -10.99 9.13
C ALA A 221 -4.13 -10.21 10.40
N ARG A 222 -4.48 -10.92 11.47
CA ARG A 222 -4.89 -10.32 12.75
C ARG A 222 -3.70 -9.83 13.58
N ASP A 223 -2.69 -10.69 13.76
CA ASP A 223 -1.63 -10.50 14.75
C ASP A 223 -0.30 -10.07 14.10
N GLY A 224 -0.21 -10.11 12.76
CA GLY A 224 1.02 -9.89 12.00
C GLY A 224 1.93 -11.10 11.99
N PHE A 225 2.66 -11.31 10.88
CA PHE A 225 3.54 -12.47 10.71
C PHE A 225 4.58 -12.63 11.82
N ALA A 226 5.19 -11.52 12.27
CA ALA A 226 6.26 -11.56 13.27
C ALA A 226 5.76 -12.10 14.63
N SER A 227 4.56 -11.72 15.04
CA SER A 227 3.99 -12.05 16.35
C SER A 227 3.43 -13.47 16.42
N VAL A 228 3.00 -14.04 15.30
CA VAL A 228 2.44 -15.39 15.24
C VAL A 228 3.56 -16.43 15.40
N THR A 229 3.35 -17.41 16.27
CA THR A 229 4.28 -18.51 16.52
C THR A 229 3.87 -19.80 15.80
N ASN A 230 4.82 -20.68 15.53
CA ASN A 230 4.51 -22.03 15.02
C ASN A 230 3.59 -22.83 15.98
N GLY A 231 3.70 -22.58 17.28
CA GLY A 231 2.80 -23.17 18.28
C GLY A 231 1.34 -22.79 18.09
N GLN A 232 1.05 -21.50 17.91
CA GLN A 232 -0.30 -21.01 17.66
C GLN A 232 -0.90 -21.58 16.36
N ILE A 233 -0.09 -21.70 15.29
CA ILE A 233 -0.57 -22.28 14.05
C ILE A 233 -0.85 -23.78 14.23
N ALA A 234 0.04 -24.51 14.91
CA ALA A 234 -0.14 -25.93 15.18
C ALA A 234 -1.38 -26.20 16.04
N GLU A 235 -1.58 -25.42 17.10
CA GLU A 235 -2.74 -25.47 17.99
C GLU A 235 -4.05 -25.27 17.23
N ALA A 236 -4.09 -24.29 16.30
CA ALA A 236 -5.28 -23.99 15.51
C ALA A 236 -5.73 -25.16 14.61
N VAL A 237 -4.85 -26.13 14.32
CA VAL A 237 -5.17 -27.33 13.54
C VAL A 237 -5.06 -28.63 14.36
N GLY A 238 -4.95 -28.53 15.68
CA GLY A 238 -4.88 -29.69 16.56
C GLY A 238 -3.60 -30.52 16.42
N LEU A 239 -2.47 -29.87 16.12
CA LEU A 239 -1.15 -30.49 15.98
C LEU A 239 -0.19 -30.11 17.11
N ALA A 240 0.73 -31.01 17.44
CA ALA A 240 1.89 -30.64 18.23
C ALA A 240 2.80 -29.70 17.40
N PRO A 241 3.49 -28.71 18.02
CA PRO A 241 4.36 -27.77 17.28
C PRO A 241 5.44 -28.47 16.42
N SER A 242 5.99 -29.58 16.89
CA SER A 242 6.96 -30.37 16.15
C SER A 242 6.40 -31.05 14.89
N ALA A 243 5.11 -31.33 14.86
CA ALA A 243 4.44 -31.94 13.70
C ALA A 243 4.29 -30.99 12.53
N LEU A 244 4.28 -29.67 12.79
CA LEU A 244 4.20 -28.63 11.75
C LEU A 244 5.35 -28.76 10.75
N TYR A 245 6.58 -29.03 11.24
CA TYR A 245 7.79 -29.10 10.43
C TYR A 245 7.79 -30.24 9.41
N ARG A 246 6.90 -31.24 9.54
CA ARG A 246 6.68 -32.28 8.51
C ARG A 246 5.96 -31.76 7.28
N HIS A 247 5.26 -30.64 7.40
CA HIS A 247 4.45 -30.05 6.34
C HIS A 247 5.07 -28.77 5.76
N TYR A 248 5.70 -27.96 6.61
CA TYR A 248 6.39 -26.74 6.23
C TYR A 248 7.73 -26.64 6.97
N PRO A 249 8.85 -26.37 6.26
CA PRO A 249 10.17 -26.17 6.88
C PRO A 249 10.18 -25.10 7.96
N GLY A 250 9.36 -24.05 7.79
CA GLY A 250 9.23 -22.96 8.76
C GLY A 250 7.98 -22.10 8.50
N LYS A 251 7.77 -21.16 9.41
CA LYS A 251 6.66 -20.18 9.33
C LYS A 251 6.73 -19.34 8.05
N VAL A 252 7.94 -19.02 7.59
CA VAL A 252 8.16 -18.24 6.36
C VAL A 252 7.71 -18.98 5.09
N ASP A 253 7.78 -20.31 5.08
CA ASP A 253 7.29 -21.12 3.95
C ASP A 253 5.76 -21.14 3.91
N ILE A 254 5.10 -21.06 5.07
CA ILE A 254 3.64 -20.91 5.15
C ILE A 254 3.24 -19.53 4.62
N LEU A 255 3.97 -18.48 4.96
CA LEU A 255 3.74 -17.14 4.45
C LEU A 255 3.93 -17.08 2.92
N ALA A 256 5.01 -17.66 2.41
CA ALA A 256 5.24 -17.72 0.96
C ALA A 256 4.10 -18.47 0.23
N ALA A 257 3.62 -19.58 0.81
CA ALA A 257 2.47 -20.31 0.28
C ALA A 257 1.18 -19.47 0.29
N ALA A 258 0.94 -18.66 1.34
CA ALA A 258 -0.18 -17.72 1.40
C ALA A 258 -0.09 -16.66 0.30
N CYS A 259 1.08 -16.05 0.11
CA CYS A 259 1.31 -15.05 -0.94
C CYS A 259 1.10 -15.63 -2.35
N LEU A 260 1.55 -16.87 -2.60
CA LEU A 260 1.34 -17.56 -3.89
C LEU A 260 -0.14 -17.93 -4.10
N GLN A 261 -0.84 -18.35 -3.04
CA GLN A 261 -2.29 -18.59 -3.12
C GLN A 261 -3.05 -17.31 -3.47
N ALA A 262 -2.71 -16.19 -2.84
CA ALA A 262 -3.28 -14.89 -3.13
C ALA A 262 -3.11 -14.51 -4.62
N ALA A 263 -1.88 -14.61 -5.12
CA ALA A 263 -1.56 -14.32 -6.51
C ALA A 263 -2.31 -15.24 -7.49
N GLY A 264 -2.40 -16.53 -7.17
CA GLY A 264 -3.09 -17.53 -8.00
C GLY A 264 -4.61 -17.30 -8.09
N LEU A 265 -5.27 -16.98 -6.98
CA LEU A 265 -6.70 -16.66 -6.96
C LEU A 265 -7.00 -15.38 -7.75
N LEU A 266 -6.17 -14.35 -7.60
CA LEU A 266 -6.32 -13.10 -8.34
C LEU A 266 -6.10 -13.32 -9.84
N ALA A 267 -5.07 -14.05 -10.24
CA ALA A 267 -4.79 -14.37 -11.64
C ALA A 267 -5.96 -15.12 -12.29
N GLN A 268 -6.52 -16.14 -11.62
CA GLN A 268 -7.68 -16.87 -12.12
C GLN A 268 -8.94 -15.99 -12.25
N GLY A 269 -9.15 -15.06 -11.29
CA GLY A 269 -10.25 -14.10 -11.35
C GLY A 269 -10.12 -13.16 -12.56
N VAL A 270 -8.92 -12.64 -12.79
CA VAL A 270 -8.59 -11.79 -13.95
C VAL A 270 -8.82 -12.53 -15.26
N ASP A 271 -8.32 -13.75 -15.37
CA ASP A 271 -8.45 -14.56 -16.57
C ASP A 271 -9.92 -14.80 -16.96
N ARG A 272 -10.75 -15.16 -15.97
CA ARG A 272 -12.19 -15.32 -16.18
C ARG A 272 -12.86 -14.02 -16.62
N SER A 273 -12.55 -12.90 -15.95
CA SER A 273 -13.19 -11.62 -16.24
C SER A 273 -12.86 -11.08 -17.62
N LEU A 274 -11.66 -11.32 -18.12
CA LEU A 274 -11.21 -10.87 -19.44
C LEU A 274 -11.74 -11.72 -20.59
N HIS A 275 -12.09 -13.00 -20.38
CA HIS A 275 -12.66 -13.86 -21.41
C HIS A 275 -14.02 -13.37 -21.94
N GLU A 276 -14.71 -12.56 -21.17
CA GLU A 276 -16.10 -12.16 -21.46
C GLU A 276 -16.23 -10.73 -21.97
N VAL A 277 -15.12 -10.01 -22.19
CA VAL A 277 -15.12 -8.60 -22.60
C VAL A 277 -14.54 -8.41 -24.00
N SER A 278 -15.10 -7.46 -24.74
CA SER A 278 -14.81 -7.29 -26.15
C SER A 278 -13.95 -6.05 -26.47
N GLY A 279 -13.64 -5.22 -25.49
CA GLY A 279 -12.91 -3.98 -25.72
C GLY A 279 -12.02 -3.57 -24.56
N PRO A 280 -10.98 -2.75 -24.81
CA PRO A 280 -10.00 -2.39 -23.78
C PRO A 280 -10.62 -1.55 -22.64
N HIS A 281 -11.60 -0.70 -22.91
CA HIS A 281 -12.31 0.03 -21.85
C HIS A 281 -13.02 -0.95 -20.90
N ASP A 282 -13.81 -1.88 -21.46
CA ASP A 282 -14.54 -2.86 -20.67
C ASP A 282 -13.59 -3.84 -19.97
N ALA A 283 -12.44 -4.13 -20.57
CA ALA A 283 -11.38 -4.93 -19.93
C ALA A 283 -10.84 -4.25 -18.67
N VAL A 284 -10.55 -2.95 -18.70
CA VAL A 284 -10.09 -2.22 -17.50
C VAL A 284 -11.17 -2.16 -16.43
N VAL A 285 -12.43 -1.96 -16.82
CA VAL A 285 -13.57 -2.02 -15.87
C VAL A 285 -13.69 -3.41 -15.25
N ALA A 286 -13.61 -4.48 -16.04
CA ALA A 286 -13.64 -5.87 -15.56
C ALA A 286 -12.48 -6.17 -14.59
N LEU A 287 -11.28 -5.69 -14.89
CA LEU A 287 -10.13 -5.77 -14.00
C LEU A 287 -10.39 -5.04 -12.67
N ALA A 288 -11.00 -3.84 -12.71
CA ALA A 288 -11.34 -3.08 -11.50
C ALA A 288 -12.37 -3.82 -10.64
N VAL A 289 -13.46 -4.32 -11.25
CA VAL A 289 -14.48 -5.13 -10.56
C VAL A 289 -13.85 -6.36 -9.91
N THR A 290 -13.00 -7.08 -10.65
CA THR A 290 -12.34 -8.30 -10.16
C THR A 290 -11.41 -8.00 -9.00
N TYR A 291 -10.57 -6.98 -9.11
CA TYR A 291 -9.61 -6.61 -8.05
C TYR A 291 -10.32 -6.14 -6.78
N VAL A 292 -11.37 -5.34 -6.92
CA VAL A 292 -12.18 -4.88 -5.79
C VAL A 292 -12.90 -6.05 -5.13
N ALA A 293 -13.61 -6.89 -5.92
CA ALA A 293 -14.28 -8.08 -5.39
C ALA A 293 -13.29 -8.99 -4.64
N TYR A 294 -12.13 -9.27 -5.24
CA TYR A 294 -11.05 -10.05 -4.61
C TYR A 294 -10.59 -9.43 -3.29
N SER A 295 -10.40 -8.12 -3.24
CA SER A 295 -9.91 -7.42 -2.05
C SER A 295 -10.91 -7.47 -0.89
N PHE A 296 -12.20 -7.42 -1.16
CA PHE A 296 -13.25 -7.54 -0.15
C PHE A 296 -13.45 -8.99 0.29
N GLU A 297 -13.57 -9.94 -0.65
CA GLU A 297 -13.86 -11.33 -0.34
C GLU A 297 -12.69 -12.04 0.34
N TYR A 298 -11.45 -11.74 -0.09
CA TYR A 298 -10.24 -12.36 0.44
C TYR A 298 -9.38 -11.39 1.24
N THR A 299 -10.01 -10.50 2.02
CA THR A 299 -9.34 -9.41 2.75
C THR A 299 -8.17 -9.90 3.60
N ALA A 300 -8.33 -10.97 4.37
CA ALA A 300 -7.25 -11.52 5.20
C ALA A 300 -6.06 -11.99 4.37
N LEU A 301 -6.32 -12.73 3.29
CA LEU A 301 -5.30 -13.27 2.40
C LEU A 301 -4.58 -12.15 1.64
N ASN A 302 -5.34 -11.18 1.10
CA ASN A 302 -4.79 -10.04 0.39
C ASN A 302 -3.92 -9.17 1.30
N SER A 303 -4.40 -8.85 2.51
CA SER A 303 -3.65 -8.04 3.48
C SER A 303 -2.32 -8.67 3.88
N VAL A 304 -2.27 -10.01 4.05
CA VAL A 304 -1.04 -10.75 4.33
C VAL A 304 -0.09 -10.68 3.14
N ALA A 305 -0.59 -10.92 1.92
CA ALA A 305 0.23 -10.90 0.71
C ALA A 305 0.82 -9.51 0.46
N GLU A 306 0.03 -8.44 0.59
CA GLU A 306 0.51 -7.07 0.38
C GLU A 306 1.55 -6.65 1.42
N ALA A 307 1.32 -7.02 2.66
CA ALA A 307 2.08 -6.52 3.78
C ALA A 307 3.41 -7.25 4.02
N GLU A 308 3.52 -8.54 3.66
CA GLU A 308 4.64 -9.38 4.12
C GLU A 308 5.59 -9.82 3.00
N VAL A 309 5.26 -9.61 1.73
CA VAL A 309 6.10 -10.03 0.58
C VAL A 309 7.52 -9.45 0.68
N ALA A 310 7.67 -8.19 1.09
CA ALA A 310 8.98 -7.56 1.20
C ALA A 310 9.91 -8.26 2.22
N GLY A 311 9.33 -8.86 3.27
CA GLY A 311 10.05 -9.60 4.32
C GLY A 311 10.43 -11.04 3.97
N LEU A 312 9.97 -11.57 2.83
CA LEU A 312 10.32 -12.92 2.39
C LEU A 312 11.79 -13.02 1.97
N PRO A 313 12.48 -14.15 2.25
CA PRO A 313 13.77 -14.49 1.63
C PRO A 313 13.71 -14.42 0.11
N ALA A 314 14.83 -14.10 -0.52
CA ALA A 314 14.87 -13.79 -1.95
C ALA A 314 14.36 -14.92 -2.87
N ASP A 315 14.65 -16.17 -2.51
CA ASP A 315 14.21 -17.39 -3.21
C ASP A 315 12.69 -17.59 -3.13
N LEU A 316 12.10 -17.39 -1.95
CA LEU A 316 10.65 -17.48 -1.72
C LEU A 316 9.89 -16.27 -2.26
N ARG A 317 10.51 -15.08 -2.26
CA ARG A 317 9.92 -13.83 -2.74
C ARG A 317 9.83 -13.78 -4.26
N ARG A 318 10.85 -14.30 -4.97
CA ARG A 318 10.95 -14.21 -6.43
C ARG A 318 9.70 -14.67 -7.19
N PRO A 319 9.10 -15.85 -6.90
CA PRO A 319 7.88 -16.29 -7.59
C PRO A 319 6.69 -15.36 -7.36
N VAL A 320 6.54 -14.82 -6.13
CA VAL A 320 5.45 -13.90 -5.78
C VAL A 320 5.60 -12.59 -6.54
N VAL A 321 6.81 -12.01 -6.56
CA VAL A 321 7.09 -10.76 -7.30
C VAL A 321 6.88 -10.94 -8.80
N LEU A 322 7.20 -12.12 -9.36
CA LEU A 322 6.94 -12.41 -10.77
C LEU A 322 5.44 -12.39 -11.06
N ALA A 323 4.63 -13.09 -10.27
CA ALA A 323 3.17 -13.10 -10.42
C ALA A 323 2.55 -11.71 -10.27
N GLN A 324 3.06 -10.89 -9.33
CA GLN A 324 2.62 -9.49 -9.19
C GLN A 324 2.95 -8.66 -10.43
N ARG A 325 4.15 -8.82 -11.01
CA ARG A 325 4.54 -8.12 -12.24
C ARG A 325 3.69 -8.51 -13.43
N GLU A 326 3.38 -9.78 -13.58
CA GLU A 326 2.47 -10.28 -14.62
C GLU A 326 1.08 -9.68 -14.47
N HIS A 327 0.54 -9.66 -13.26
CA HIS A 327 -0.74 -9.03 -12.97
C HIS A 327 -0.74 -7.53 -13.34
N ILE A 328 0.26 -6.78 -12.92
CA ILE A 328 0.39 -5.34 -13.25
C ILE A 328 0.51 -5.15 -14.77
N ALA A 329 1.27 -6.00 -15.47
CA ALA A 329 1.46 -5.90 -16.92
C ALA A 329 0.13 -6.04 -17.69
N VAL A 330 -0.78 -6.91 -17.25
CA VAL A 330 -2.13 -7.03 -17.84
C VAL A 330 -2.90 -5.72 -17.71
N TRP A 331 -2.88 -5.09 -16.53
CA TRP A 331 -3.53 -3.79 -16.33
C TRP A 331 -2.91 -2.69 -17.19
N GLU A 332 -1.59 -2.63 -17.26
CA GLU A 332 -0.86 -1.64 -18.08
C GLU A 332 -1.21 -1.77 -19.56
N GLU A 333 -1.27 -2.98 -20.06
CA GLU A 333 -1.63 -3.26 -21.45
C GLU A 333 -3.05 -2.79 -21.76
N GLN A 334 -4.04 -3.24 -20.97
CA GLN A 334 -5.44 -2.89 -21.20
C GLN A 334 -5.68 -1.38 -21.03
N LEU A 335 -5.05 -0.76 -20.03
CA LEU A 335 -5.17 0.68 -19.81
C LEU A 335 -4.58 1.48 -20.98
N ARG A 336 -3.45 1.07 -21.55
CA ARG A 336 -2.86 1.74 -22.70
C ARG A 336 -3.66 1.55 -23.98
N LEU A 337 -4.33 0.42 -24.14
CA LEU A 337 -5.25 0.21 -25.25
C LEU A 337 -6.52 1.10 -25.10
N ALA A 338 -7.00 1.27 -23.88
CA ALA A 338 -8.15 2.15 -23.59
C ALA A 338 -7.77 3.64 -23.62
N ARG A 339 -6.50 3.97 -23.31
CA ARG A 339 -5.96 5.33 -23.22
C ARG A 339 -4.61 5.43 -23.98
N PRO A 340 -4.65 5.51 -25.31
CA PRO A 340 -3.44 5.46 -26.16
C PRO A 340 -2.45 6.62 -25.95
N GLU A 341 -2.89 7.71 -25.32
CA GLU A 341 -2.04 8.85 -24.99
C GLU A 341 -1.06 8.59 -23.84
N LEU A 342 -1.24 7.49 -23.09
CA LEU A 342 -0.37 7.13 -21.98
C LEU A 342 0.87 6.37 -22.46
N ASP A 343 2.04 6.83 -22.01
CA ASP A 343 3.25 6.00 -22.12
C ASP A 343 3.25 4.87 -21.06
N PRO A 344 4.10 3.84 -21.20
CA PRO A 344 4.12 2.71 -20.28
C PRO A 344 4.35 3.08 -18.80
N ARG A 345 5.13 4.13 -18.53
CA ARG A 345 5.42 4.57 -17.15
C ARG A 345 4.23 5.30 -16.55
N GLN A 346 3.54 6.08 -17.35
CA GLN A 346 2.31 6.79 -16.96
C GLN A 346 1.19 5.79 -16.66
N ALA A 347 0.99 4.80 -17.53
CA ALA A 347 0.02 3.74 -17.32
C ALA A 347 0.30 2.98 -16.02
N ARG A 348 1.56 2.62 -15.76
CA ARG A 348 1.98 1.96 -14.51
C ARG A 348 1.66 2.81 -13.28
N VAL A 349 1.94 4.10 -13.29
CA VAL A 349 1.62 5.01 -12.17
C VAL A 349 0.10 5.03 -11.93
N LEU A 350 -0.71 5.13 -12.98
CA LEU A 350 -2.17 5.15 -12.85
C LEU A 350 -2.73 3.80 -12.37
N VAL A 351 -2.20 2.67 -12.84
CA VAL A 351 -2.58 1.33 -12.32
C VAL A 351 -2.34 1.25 -10.83
N HIS A 352 -1.16 1.67 -10.37
CA HIS A 352 -0.88 1.72 -8.93
C HIS A 352 -1.77 2.72 -8.19
N ALA A 353 -2.16 3.85 -8.81
CA ALA A 353 -3.13 4.77 -8.24
C ALA A 353 -4.48 4.08 -8.03
N GLY A 354 -4.96 3.30 -9.00
CA GLY A 354 -6.17 2.49 -8.86
C GLY A 354 -6.10 1.48 -7.70
N PHE A 355 -4.96 0.78 -7.54
CA PHE A 355 -4.76 -0.11 -6.39
C PHE A 355 -4.75 0.66 -5.06
N GLY A 356 -4.11 1.83 -5.02
CA GLY A 356 -4.12 2.69 -3.85
C GLY A 356 -5.52 3.16 -3.47
N VAL A 357 -6.35 3.50 -4.45
CA VAL A 357 -7.78 3.83 -4.27
C VAL A 357 -8.53 2.65 -3.65
N ALA A 358 -8.41 1.46 -4.23
CA ALA A 358 -9.12 0.27 -3.74
C ALA A 358 -8.76 -0.03 -2.27
N VAL A 359 -7.48 0.08 -1.91
CA VAL A 359 -6.99 -0.18 -0.55
C VAL A 359 -7.51 0.85 0.44
N GLU A 360 -7.40 2.15 0.15
CA GLU A 360 -7.81 3.18 1.12
C GLU A 360 -9.33 3.34 1.20
N ALA A 361 -10.05 3.18 0.09
CA ALA A 361 -11.51 3.12 0.11
C ALA A 361 -12.02 1.89 0.88
N GLY A 362 -11.43 0.71 0.67
CA GLY A 362 -11.76 -0.50 1.42
C GLY A 362 -11.50 -0.33 2.93
N ARG A 363 -10.41 0.34 3.32
CA ARG A 363 -10.13 0.68 4.73
C ARG A 363 -11.14 1.65 5.31
N ALA A 364 -11.52 2.69 4.57
CA ALA A 364 -12.56 3.64 4.99
C ALA A 364 -13.89 2.94 5.24
N LEU A 365 -14.25 1.98 4.40
CA LEU A 365 -15.41 1.12 4.55
C LEU A 365 -15.21 -0.05 5.54
N ARG A 366 -14.07 -0.11 6.23
CA ARG A 366 -13.70 -1.18 7.18
C ARG A 366 -13.80 -2.58 6.58
N TRP A 367 -13.61 -2.68 5.28
CA TRP A 367 -13.75 -3.92 4.51
C TRP A 367 -15.10 -4.62 4.71
N GLN A 368 -16.16 -3.86 5.04
CA GLN A 368 -17.52 -4.40 5.14
C GLN A 368 -18.00 -4.77 3.74
N ASP A 369 -18.08 -6.06 3.48
CA ASP A 369 -18.41 -6.58 2.16
C ASP A 369 -19.91 -6.45 1.87
N SER A 370 -20.22 -5.68 0.84
CA SER A 370 -21.57 -5.55 0.28
C SER A 370 -21.48 -5.18 -1.21
N PRO A 371 -22.49 -5.50 -2.01
CA PRO A 371 -22.55 -5.07 -3.41
C PRO A 371 -22.36 -3.56 -3.56
N ALA A 372 -23.03 -2.76 -2.75
CA ALA A 372 -22.94 -1.29 -2.80
C ALA A 372 -21.52 -0.78 -2.51
N HIS A 373 -20.81 -1.39 -1.54
CA HIS A 373 -19.42 -1.02 -1.26
C HIS A 373 -18.48 -1.44 -2.38
N ARG A 374 -18.66 -2.63 -2.95
CA ARG A 374 -17.86 -3.09 -4.11
C ARG A 374 -18.08 -2.16 -5.31
N ASP A 375 -19.32 -1.78 -5.59
CA ASP A 375 -19.66 -0.88 -6.69
C ASP A 375 -19.07 0.52 -6.47
N ALA A 376 -19.20 1.07 -5.27
CA ALA A 376 -18.64 2.37 -4.91
C ALA A 376 -17.12 2.39 -5.10
N VAL A 377 -16.40 1.40 -4.57
CA VAL A 377 -14.94 1.32 -4.71
C VAL A 377 -14.53 1.10 -6.17
N THR A 378 -15.27 0.29 -6.92
CA THR A 378 -15.02 0.09 -8.36
C THR A 378 -15.16 1.39 -9.13
N ALA A 379 -16.21 2.19 -8.88
CA ALA A 379 -16.40 3.49 -9.53
C ALA A 379 -15.22 4.43 -9.26
N LEU A 380 -14.73 4.48 -8.01
CA LEU A 380 -13.58 5.30 -7.63
C LEU A 380 -12.28 4.81 -8.29
N VAL A 381 -12.06 3.50 -8.40
CA VAL A 381 -10.89 2.92 -9.10
C VAL A 381 -10.92 3.28 -10.58
N VAL A 382 -12.06 3.12 -11.25
CA VAL A 382 -12.22 3.44 -12.67
C VAL A 382 -12.05 4.94 -12.91
N GLY A 383 -12.61 5.79 -12.04
CA GLY A 383 -12.38 7.24 -12.05
C GLY A 383 -10.90 7.61 -11.89
N ALA A 384 -10.17 6.94 -11.00
CA ALA A 384 -8.73 7.15 -10.83
C ALA A 384 -7.95 6.89 -12.13
N LEU A 385 -8.34 5.86 -12.88
CA LEU A 385 -7.73 5.47 -14.15
C LEU A 385 -8.11 6.41 -15.30
N GLY A 386 -9.16 7.23 -15.13
CA GLY A 386 -9.64 8.21 -16.13
C GLY A 386 -10.51 7.59 -17.21
N LEU A 387 -11.36 6.67 -16.81
CA LEU A 387 -12.32 5.97 -17.68
C LEU A 387 -13.76 6.27 -17.27
#